data_97108afbd995cb50c62415cf9b9ded1a
#
_entry.id   97108afbd995cb50c62415cf9b9ded1a
#
_cell.length_a   1.000
_cell.length_b   1.000
_cell.length_c   1.000
_cell.angle_alpha   90.00
_cell.angle_beta   90.00
_cell.angle_gamma   90.00
#
_symmetry.space_group_name_H-M   'P 1'
#
loop_
_entity.id
_entity.type
_entity.pdbx_description
1 polymer ?
#
loop_
_entity_poly.entity_id
_entity_poly.type
_entity_poly.pdbx_seq_one_letter_code
_entity_poly.pdbx_strand_id
1 'polypeptide(L)'
;IPAYDELIYVANPARMNIEQIRRFIKATELATQYIINNPEKSWDIFSGTAKELQNELNERAWADTLPRFALRPAAFDKGRYLDFQSFLKNSGLITKEADISDIAIDISAD
;
A
#
# COMPACT_ATOMS: atom_id res chain seq x y z
N ILE A 1 14.01 6.26 11.37
CA ILE A 1 12.85 6.53 10.52
C ILE A 1 11.63 5.87 11.13
N PRO A 2 10.54 6.58 11.40
CA PRO A 2 9.31 5.97 11.91
C PRO A 2 8.68 5.06 10.85
N ALA A 3 7.76 4.19 11.27
CA ALA A 3 6.99 3.36 10.36
C ALA A 3 6.13 4.23 9.43
N TYR A 4 6.11 3.92 8.15
CA TYR A 4 5.32 4.62 7.13
C TYR A 4 4.83 3.67 6.06
N ASP A 5 3.80 4.08 5.34
CA ASP A 5 3.28 3.32 4.21
C ASP A 5 4.11 3.66 2.97
N GLU A 6 4.84 2.67 2.48
CA GLU A 6 5.83 2.87 1.41
C GLU A 6 5.18 2.94 0.03
N LEU A 7 4.23 2.05 -0.22
CA LEU A 7 3.47 2.02 -1.47
C LEU A 7 1.99 2.24 -1.18
N ILE A 8 1.43 3.26 -1.80
CA ILE A 8 0.04 3.68 -1.58
C ILE A 8 -0.68 3.85 -2.91
N TYR A 9 -1.98 3.68 -2.89
CA TYR A 9 -2.83 4.06 -4.01
C TYR A 9 -3.14 5.56 -3.94
N VAL A 10 -3.10 6.22 -5.07
CA VAL A 10 -3.46 7.64 -5.20
C VAL A 10 -4.61 7.81 -6.18
N ALA A 11 -5.43 8.83 -5.96
CA ALA A 11 -6.55 9.15 -6.82
C ALA A 11 -6.66 10.66 -7.03
N ASN A 12 -7.17 11.07 -8.18
CA ASN A 12 -7.47 12.47 -8.44
C ASN A 12 -8.84 12.82 -7.81
N PRO A 13 -8.89 13.72 -6.83
CA PRO A 13 -10.14 14.08 -6.16
C PRO A 13 -11.24 14.58 -7.10
N ALA A 14 -10.88 15.24 -8.20
CA ALA A 14 -11.83 15.74 -9.18
C ALA A 14 -12.51 14.64 -10.02
N ARG A 15 -11.94 13.45 -10.04
CA ARG A 15 -12.40 12.31 -10.89
C ARG A 15 -12.72 11.06 -10.11
N MET A 16 -12.41 11.02 -8.81
CA MET A 16 -12.58 9.80 -8.05
C MET A 16 -14.06 9.50 -7.78
N ASN A 17 -14.38 8.21 -7.81
CA ASN A 17 -15.64 7.65 -7.35
C ASN A 17 -15.33 6.79 -6.13
N ILE A 18 -15.79 7.21 -4.95
CA ILE A 18 -15.50 6.55 -3.68
C ILE A 18 -15.99 5.09 -3.67
N GLU A 19 -17.15 4.81 -4.24
CA GLU A 19 -17.69 3.45 -4.27
C GLU A 19 -16.85 2.52 -5.16
N GLN A 20 -16.35 3.04 -6.27
CA GLN A 20 -15.41 2.26 -7.11
C GLN A 20 -14.09 2.01 -6.39
N ILE A 21 -13.56 3.01 -5.69
CA ILE A 21 -12.33 2.86 -4.91
C ILE A 21 -12.51 1.83 -3.80
N ARG A 22 -13.62 1.88 -3.06
CA ARG A 22 -13.94 0.87 -2.04
C ARG A 22 -13.97 -0.54 -2.59
N ARG A 23 -14.61 -0.75 -3.74
CA ARG A 23 -14.63 -2.06 -4.41
C ARG A 23 -13.26 -2.52 -4.86
N PHE A 24 -12.46 -1.61 -5.41
CA PHE A 24 -11.09 -1.89 -5.82
C PHE A 24 -10.22 -2.30 -4.61
N ILE A 25 -10.27 -1.54 -3.53
CA ILE A 25 -9.53 -1.84 -2.31
C ILE A 25 -10.01 -3.14 -1.67
N LYS A 26 -11.31 -3.44 -1.71
CA LYS A 26 -11.84 -4.72 -1.24
C LYS A 26 -11.30 -5.90 -2.08
N ALA A 27 -11.24 -5.75 -3.38
CA ALA A 27 -10.64 -6.76 -4.24
C ALA A 27 -9.14 -6.95 -3.94
N THR A 28 -8.41 -5.86 -3.67
CA THR A 28 -7.01 -5.90 -3.24
C THR A 28 -6.84 -6.64 -1.91
N GLU A 29 -7.73 -6.40 -0.95
CA GLU A 29 -7.73 -7.11 0.34
C GLU A 29 -7.91 -8.62 0.14
N LEU A 30 -8.88 -9.02 -0.67
CA LEU A 30 -9.13 -10.43 -0.97
C LEU A 30 -7.93 -11.07 -1.69
N ALA A 31 -7.32 -10.36 -2.62
CA ALA A 31 -6.12 -10.82 -3.31
C ALA A 31 -4.93 -10.98 -2.35
N THR A 32 -4.75 -10.04 -1.43
CA THR A 32 -3.70 -10.11 -0.40
C THR A 32 -3.89 -11.33 0.49
N GLN A 33 -5.11 -11.59 0.95
CA GLN A 33 -5.44 -12.78 1.74
C GLN A 33 -5.15 -14.07 0.97
N TYR A 34 -5.51 -14.11 -0.31
CA TYR A 34 -5.21 -15.25 -1.17
C TYR A 34 -3.70 -15.49 -1.30
N ILE A 35 -2.94 -14.44 -1.56
CA ILE A 35 -1.48 -14.50 -1.72
C ILE A 35 -0.82 -15.04 -0.45
N ILE A 36 -1.21 -14.53 0.71
CA ILE A 36 -0.64 -14.95 2.00
C ILE A 36 -0.94 -16.42 2.30
N ASN A 37 -2.13 -16.89 1.94
CA ASN A 37 -2.53 -18.27 2.14
C ASN A 37 -2.01 -19.23 1.05
N ASN A 38 -1.58 -18.72 -0.10
CA ASN A 38 -1.10 -19.50 -1.23
C ASN A 38 0.16 -18.86 -1.86
N PRO A 39 1.25 -18.71 -1.11
CA PRO A 39 2.40 -17.93 -1.57
C PRO A 39 3.08 -18.51 -2.81
N GLU A 40 3.27 -19.84 -2.88
CA GLU A 40 3.91 -20.49 -4.02
C GLU A 40 3.06 -20.37 -5.28
N LYS A 41 1.79 -20.73 -5.17
CA LYS A 41 0.86 -20.62 -6.32
C LYS A 41 0.71 -19.17 -6.81
N SER A 42 0.73 -18.22 -5.89
CA SER A 42 0.65 -16.81 -6.22
C SER A 42 1.93 -16.33 -6.91
N TRP A 43 3.08 -16.85 -6.51
CA TRP A 43 4.33 -16.61 -7.23
C TRP A 43 4.26 -17.13 -8.67
N ASP A 44 3.79 -18.36 -8.86
CA ASP A 44 3.64 -18.95 -10.19
C ASP A 44 2.74 -18.10 -11.10
N ILE A 45 1.62 -17.63 -10.56
CA ILE A 45 0.69 -16.75 -11.27
C ILE A 45 1.37 -15.42 -11.64
N PHE A 46 2.01 -14.78 -10.66
CA PHE A 46 2.64 -13.48 -10.85
C PHE A 46 3.83 -13.56 -11.80
N SER A 47 4.75 -14.48 -11.57
CA SER A 47 5.94 -14.66 -12.41
C SER A 47 5.60 -15.11 -13.83
N GLY A 48 4.46 -15.79 -13.99
CA GLY A 48 3.92 -16.19 -15.30
C GLY A 48 3.45 -15.02 -16.17
N THR A 49 3.26 -13.83 -15.60
CA THR A 49 2.80 -12.65 -16.36
C THR A 49 3.89 -12.06 -17.24
N ALA A 50 5.15 -12.24 -16.92
CA ALA A 50 6.27 -11.76 -17.69
C ALA A 50 7.51 -12.64 -17.50
N LYS A 51 8.18 -12.98 -18.59
CA LYS A 51 9.37 -13.86 -18.57
C LYS A 51 10.52 -13.27 -17.74
N GLU A 52 10.64 -11.96 -17.72
CA GLU A 52 11.66 -11.20 -17.00
C GLU A 52 11.53 -11.34 -15.47
N LEU A 53 10.35 -11.74 -14.98
CA LEU A 53 10.12 -11.99 -13.56
C LEU A 53 10.65 -13.35 -13.08
N GLN A 54 10.86 -14.30 -14.02
CA GLN A 54 11.21 -15.68 -13.73
C GLN A 54 12.71 -15.84 -13.46
N ASN A 55 13.17 -15.30 -12.32
CA ASN A 55 14.55 -15.44 -11.87
C ASN A 55 14.63 -15.47 -10.34
N GLU A 56 15.77 -15.94 -9.84
CA GLU A 56 16.01 -16.11 -8.41
C GLU A 56 15.91 -14.80 -7.62
N LEU A 57 16.35 -13.69 -8.19
CA LEU A 57 16.29 -12.38 -7.53
C LEU A 57 14.83 -11.97 -7.24
N ASN A 58 13.96 -12.10 -8.24
CA ASN A 58 12.55 -11.77 -8.09
C ASN A 58 11.81 -12.74 -7.17
N GLU A 59 12.17 -14.03 -7.20
CA GLU A 59 11.60 -15.03 -6.28
C GLU A 59 11.94 -14.71 -4.82
N ARG A 60 13.18 -14.32 -4.55
CA ARG A 60 13.62 -13.88 -3.22
C ARG A 60 12.93 -12.59 -2.80
N ALA A 61 12.85 -11.60 -3.71
CA ALA A 61 12.14 -10.35 -3.47
C ALA A 61 10.65 -10.58 -3.16
N TRP A 62 10.01 -11.52 -3.85
CA TRP A 62 8.63 -11.94 -3.57
C TRP A 62 8.50 -12.45 -2.13
N ALA A 63 9.32 -13.38 -1.72
CA ALA A 63 9.29 -13.95 -0.38
C ALA A 63 9.50 -12.89 0.70
N ASP A 64 10.41 -11.93 0.48
CA ASP A 64 10.69 -10.84 1.41
C ASP A 64 9.57 -9.78 1.45
N THR A 65 8.80 -9.66 0.38
CA THR A 65 7.71 -8.68 0.25
C THR A 65 6.41 -9.14 0.93
N LEU A 66 6.12 -10.44 0.90
CA LEU A 66 4.86 -10.97 1.42
C LEU A 66 4.53 -10.53 2.86
N PRO A 67 5.46 -10.56 3.82
CA PRO A 67 5.19 -10.13 5.19
C PRO A 67 4.88 -8.64 5.32
N ARG A 68 5.14 -7.85 4.27
CA ARG A 68 4.98 -6.39 4.25
C ARG A 68 3.66 -5.94 3.64
N PHE A 69 2.89 -6.85 3.06
CA PHE A 69 1.58 -6.51 2.53
C PHE A 69 0.60 -6.14 3.64
N ALA A 70 -0.15 -5.06 3.41
CA ALA A 70 -1.22 -4.67 4.30
C ALA A 70 -2.35 -5.71 4.26
N LEU A 71 -2.65 -6.33 5.40
CA LEU A 71 -3.78 -7.28 5.52
C LEU A 71 -5.13 -6.58 5.34
N ARG A 72 -5.19 -5.30 5.68
CA ARG A 72 -6.35 -4.43 5.51
C ARG A 72 -5.93 -3.18 4.74
N PRO A 73 -5.92 -3.21 3.40
CA PRO A 73 -5.49 -2.07 2.59
C PRO A 73 -6.29 -0.79 2.80
N ALA A 74 -7.53 -0.90 3.27
CA ALA A 74 -8.37 0.25 3.60
C ALA A 74 -8.08 0.87 4.98
N ALA A 75 -7.28 0.21 5.82
CA ALA A 75 -6.95 0.73 7.15
C ALA A 75 -6.15 2.03 7.04
N PHE A 76 -6.53 3.00 7.85
CA PHE A 76 -5.91 4.31 7.88
C PHE A 76 -5.50 4.67 9.31
N ASP A 77 -4.21 4.84 9.51
CA ASP A 77 -3.64 5.27 10.78
C ASP A 77 -3.11 6.69 10.65
N LYS A 78 -3.89 7.67 11.07
CA LYS A 78 -3.54 9.08 11.01
C LYS A 78 -2.27 9.41 11.81
N GLY A 79 -2.08 8.75 12.96
CA GLY A 79 -0.89 8.93 13.80
C GLY A 79 0.40 8.58 13.05
N ARG A 80 0.37 7.55 12.24
CA ARG A 80 1.48 7.12 11.41
C ARG A 80 1.90 8.19 10.40
N TYR A 81 0.94 8.84 9.75
CA TYR A 81 1.19 9.96 8.84
C TYR A 81 1.73 11.18 9.56
N LEU A 82 1.19 11.50 10.73
CA LEU A 82 1.66 12.62 11.54
C LEU A 82 3.11 12.42 11.99
N ASP A 83 3.45 11.23 12.47
CA ASP A 83 4.81 10.90 12.91
C ASP A 83 5.81 10.99 11.74
N PHE A 84 5.43 10.46 10.59
CA PHE A 84 6.28 10.51 9.41
C PHE A 84 6.46 11.94 8.89
N GLN A 85 5.39 12.73 8.87
CA GLN A 85 5.44 14.15 8.50
C GLN A 85 6.37 14.95 9.42
N SER A 86 6.26 14.73 10.73
CA SER A 86 7.14 15.37 11.71
C SER A 86 8.61 14.98 11.51
N PHE A 87 8.86 13.70 11.22
CA PHE A 87 10.20 13.23 10.87
C PHE A 87 10.74 13.94 9.62
N LEU A 88 9.95 14.04 8.56
CA LEU A 88 10.34 14.72 7.32
C LEU A 88 10.68 16.20 7.56
N LYS A 89 9.86 16.88 8.37
CA LYS A 89 10.09 18.27 8.73
C LYS A 89 11.36 18.47 9.56
N ASN A 90 11.54 17.65 10.59
CA ASN A 90 12.70 17.71 11.46
C ASN A 90 14.01 17.35 10.72
N SER A 91 13.91 16.54 9.67
CA SER A 91 15.03 16.17 8.80
C SER A 91 15.29 17.21 7.67
N GLY A 92 14.50 18.27 7.59
CA GLY A 92 14.62 19.31 6.57
C GLY A 92 14.17 18.88 5.17
N LEU A 93 13.47 17.75 5.04
CA LEU A 93 12.97 17.24 3.76
C LEU A 93 11.71 17.94 3.30
N ILE A 94 10.94 18.47 4.24
CA ILE A 94 9.80 19.37 3.97
C ILE A 94 9.89 20.60 4.87
N THR A 95 9.31 21.70 4.41
CA THR A 95 9.31 22.97 5.16
C THR A 95 8.01 23.21 5.92
N LYS A 96 6.91 22.65 5.43
CA LYS A 96 5.58 22.80 5.99
C LYS A 96 4.93 21.44 6.22
N GLU A 97 4.14 21.38 7.29
CA GLU A 97 3.24 20.26 7.53
C GLU A 97 1.90 20.53 6.84
N ALA A 98 1.34 19.47 6.23
CA ALA A 98 -0.01 19.51 5.66
C ALA A 98 -1.02 19.02 6.68
N ASP A 99 -2.28 19.41 6.56
CA ASP A 99 -3.36 18.71 7.24
C ASP A 99 -3.50 17.33 6.57
N ILE A 100 -3.41 16.25 7.36
CA ILE A 100 -3.46 14.89 6.83
C ILE A 100 -4.79 14.63 6.11
N SER A 101 -5.88 15.25 6.55
CA SER A 101 -7.19 15.12 5.88
C SER A 101 -7.22 15.69 4.47
N ASP A 102 -6.27 16.57 4.11
CA ASP A 102 -6.17 17.12 2.76
C ASP A 102 -5.42 16.19 1.79
N ILE A 103 -4.62 15.28 2.30
CA ILE A 103 -3.75 14.41 1.49
C ILE A 103 -4.06 12.93 1.59
N ALA A 104 -4.82 12.51 2.59
CA ALA A 104 -5.19 11.11 2.78
C ALA A 104 -6.67 10.99 3.15
N ILE A 105 -7.31 9.97 2.60
CA ILE A 105 -8.75 9.71 2.80
C ILE A 105 -8.91 8.38 3.50
N ASP A 106 -9.65 8.39 4.61
CA ASP A 106 -10.09 7.16 5.26
C ASP A 106 -11.34 6.62 4.55
N ILE A 107 -11.15 5.70 3.62
CA ILE A 107 -12.25 5.08 2.88
C ILE A 107 -12.96 3.98 3.66
N SER A 108 -12.45 3.59 4.82
CA SER A 108 -13.13 2.65 5.74
C SER A 108 -14.21 3.36 6.56
N ALA A 109 -14.15 4.67 6.66
CA ALA A 109 -15.16 5.49 7.31
C ALA A 109 -16.40 5.66 6.40
N ASP A 110 -17.58 5.60 6.99
CA ASP A 110 -18.85 5.85 6.30
C ASP A 110 -19.10 7.36 6.08
#